data_8db9f08f94d3716da4e2f8dd46214b41
#
_entry.id   8db9f08f94d3716da4e2f8dd46214b41
#
_cell.length_a   1.000
_cell.length_b   1.000
_cell.length_c   1.000
_cell.angle_alpha   90.00
_cell.angle_beta   90.00
_cell.angle_gamma   90.00
#
_symmetry.space_group_name_H-M   'P 1'
#
loop_
_entity.id
_entity.type
_entity.pdbx_description
1 polymer ?
#
loop_
_entity_poly.entity_id
_entity_poly.type
_entity_poly.pdbx_seq_one_letter_code
_entity_poly.pdbx_strand_id
1 'polypeptide(L)'
;MKTLHSLALPENLLSFDFDGTLHNPAVRDPVSLQLFDTLERLRRDKGALWGINTGRSIAHVVEGLVESRFPFAPDWVVAREREIWLPDLHGRWIAHQPWNHDCEKEQHRFFKEVRGTLDAIRHEVEEHTGATWIEQPGDPAGLIARTEEEMAWIIGRVEALAAEVPLL
;
A
#
# COMPACT_ATOMS: atom_id res chain seq x y z
N MET A 1 39.26 14.25 10.34
CA MET A 1 38.09 14.25 9.46
C MET A 1 37.94 12.85 8.89
N LYS A 2 36.98 12.05 9.36
CA LYS A 2 36.66 10.74 8.77
C LYS A 2 35.81 11.03 7.54
N THR A 3 36.33 10.70 6.36
CA THR A 3 35.65 10.75 5.08
C THR A 3 34.38 9.91 5.20
N LEU A 4 33.21 10.52 4.99
CA LEU A 4 31.97 9.82 4.79
C LEU A 4 32.21 8.87 3.60
N HIS A 5 32.33 7.59 3.90
CA HIS A 5 32.28 6.58 2.86
C HIS A 5 30.91 6.74 2.19
N SER A 6 30.93 7.03 0.88
CA SER A 6 29.76 6.94 0.03
C SER A 6 29.13 5.57 0.31
N LEU A 7 27.99 5.58 1.01
CA LEU A 7 27.16 4.39 1.13
C LEU A 7 26.73 4.06 -0.30
N ALA A 8 27.38 3.05 -0.89
CA ALA A 8 26.93 2.52 -2.17
C ALA A 8 25.45 2.16 -2.00
N LEU A 9 24.62 2.64 -2.92
CA LEU A 9 23.23 2.24 -2.96
C LEU A 9 23.16 0.71 -3.10
N PRO A 10 22.23 0.04 -2.43
CA PRO A 10 22.07 -1.40 -2.56
C PRO A 10 21.80 -1.72 -4.03
N GLU A 11 22.51 -2.70 -4.57
CA GLU A 11 22.33 -3.12 -5.98
C GLU A 11 20.97 -3.81 -6.21
N ASN A 12 20.36 -4.32 -5.14
CA ASN A 12 19.13 -5.08 -5.22
C ASN A 12 18.12 -4.60 -4.16
N LEU A 13 16.96 -4.13 -4.63
CA LEU A 13 15.79 -3.85 -3.82
C LEU A 13 14.69 -4.85 -4.18
N LEU A 14 14.19 -5.57 -3.18
CA LEU A 14 13.11 -6.54 -3.32
C LEU A 14 11.85 -5.96 -2.70
N SER A 15 10.84 -5.72 -3.52
CA SER A 15 9.54 -5.20 -3.09
C SER A 15 8.48 -6.28 -3.18
N PHE A 16 7.74 -6.48 -2.10
CA PHE A 16 6.67 -7.46 -2.02
C PHE A 16 5.35 -6.77 -1.66
N ASP A 17 4.27 -7.24 -2.25
CA ASP A 17 2.96 -7.00 -1.69
C ASP A 17 2.76 -7.80 -0.40
N PHE A 18 1.85 -7.37 0.46
CA PHE A 18 1.62 -7.99 1.77
C PHE A 18 0.52 -9.04 1.71
N ASP A 19 -0.70 -8.65 1.33
CA ASP A 19 -1.87 -9.50 1.37
C ASP A 19 -1.94 -10.50 0.22
N GLY A 20 -2.02 -11.79 0.53
CA GLY A 20 -2.00 -12.86 -0.48
C GLY A 20 -0.62 -13.14 -1.07
N THR A 21 0.41 -12.35 -0.74
CA THR A 21 1.79 -12.51 -1.22
C THR A 21 2.72 -12.94 -0.08
N LEU A 22 3.00 -12.05 0.87
CA LEU A 22 3.82 -12.37 2.04
C LEU A 22 3.00 -13.00 3.16
N HIS A 23 1.76 -12.61 3.28
CA HIS A 23 0.82 -13.05 4.31
C HIS A 23 -0.43 -13.62 3.67
N ASN A 24 -0.69 -14.92 3.93
CA ASN A 24 -1.93 -15.56 3.50
C ASN A 24 -2.72 -16.06 4.73
N PRO A 25 -3.72 -15.30 5.20
CA PRO A 25 -4.49 -15.67 6.39
C PRO A 25 -5.37 -16.93 6.20
N ALA A 26 -5.55 -17.40 4.97
CA ALA A 26 -6.36 -18.59 4.68
C ALA A 26 -5.64 -19.91 4.99
N VAL A 27 -4.32 -19.88 5.28
CA VAL A 27 -3.53 -21.06 5.59
C VAL A 27 -3.02 -21.03 7.04
N ARG A 28 -2.72 -22.22 7.58
CA ARG A 28 -2.27 -22.38 8.97
C ARG A 28 -0.96 -21.64 9.26
N ASP A 29 -0.03 -21.70 8.30
CA ASP A 29 1.26 -21.02 8.38
C ASP A 29 1.25 -19.87 7.35
N PRO A 30 0.75 -18.68 7.75
CA PRO A 30 0.45 -17.58 6.81
C PRO A 30 1.70 -16.96 6.17
N VAL A 31 2.89 -17.31 6.65
CA VAL A 31 4.18 -16.76 6.22
C VAL A 31 5.13 -17.88 5.81
N SER A 32 5.75 -17.76 4.64
CA SER A 32 6.71 -18.73 4.11
C SER A 32 8.10 -18.56 4.76
N LEU A 33 8.50 -19.44 5.66
CA LEU A 33 9.85 -19.44 6.25
C LEU A 33 10.94 -19.64 5.20
N GLN A 34 10.70 -20.43 4.16
CA GLN A 34 11.65 -20.64 3.06
C GLN A 34 11.95 -19.34 2.30
N LEU A 35 10.98 -18.43 2.17
CA LEU A 35 11.20 -17.10 1.61
C LEU A 35 12.21 -16.33 2.47
N PHE A 36 12.04 -16.35 3.79
CA PHE A 36 12.93 -15.62 4.72
C PHE A 36 14.35 -16.15 4.73
N ASP A 37 14.55 -17.47 4.66
CA ASP A 37 15.89 -18.06 4.47
C ASP A 37 16.55 -17.55 3.17
N THR A 38 15.77 -17.38 2.13
CA THR A 38 16.25 -16.84 0.85
C THR A 38 16.60 -15.37 0.95
N LEU A 39 15.76 -14.56 1.63
CA LEU A 39 16.01 -13.13 1.86
C LEU A 39 17.29 -12.92 2.70
N GLU A 40 17.48 -13.69 3.76
CA GLU A 40 18.71 -13.64 4.57
C GLU A 40 19.96 -13.96 3.74
N ARG A 41 19.90 -14.97 2.89
CA ARG A 41 21.00 -15.31 1.98
C ARG A 41 21.26 -14.19 1.00
N LEU A 42 20.26 -13.61 0.35
CA LEU A 42 20.41 -12.49 -0.58
C LEU A 42 20.95 -11.25 0.11
N ARG A 43 20.51 -10.95 1.34
CA ARG A 43 21.05 -9.86 2.15
C ARG A 43 22.54 -10.06 2.41
N ARG A 44 22.94 -11.25 2.88
CA ARG A 44 24.33 -11.57 3.20
C ARG A 44 25.24 -11.58 1.97
N ASP A 45 24.79 -12.23 0.87
CA ASP A 45 25.65 -12.52 -0.29
C ASP A 45 25.65 -11.40 -1.34
N LYS A 46 24.59 -10.56 -1.36
CA LYS A 46 24.37 -9.52 -2.38
C LYS A 46 24.06 -8.14 -1.81
N GLY A 47 24.03 -7.98 -0.49
CA GLY A 47 23.63 -6.72 0.12
C GLY A 47 22.18 -6.30 -0.21
N ALA A 48 21.32 -7.26 -0.55
CA ALA A 48 19.95 -6.97 -0.92
C ALA A 48 19.16 -6.42 0.26
N LEU A 49 18.33 -5.41 -0.01
CA LEU A 49 17.31 -4.92 0.92
C LEU A 49 15.94 -5.38 0.45
N TRP A 50 15.05 -5.62 1.40
CA TRP A 50 13.67 -5.99 1.08
C TRP A 50 12.67 -5.10 1.80
N GLY A 51 11.50 -4.93 1.20
CA GLY A 51 10.45 -4.12 1.76
C GLY A 51 9.07 -4.52 1.29
N ILE A 52 8.08 -3.89 1.87
CA ILE A 52 6.66 -4.11 1.62
C ILE A 52 6.09 -2.89 0.91
N ASN A 53 5.27 -3.12 -0.13
CA ASN A 53 4.44 -2.12 -0.78
C ASN A 53 2.99 -2.60 -0.73
N THR A 54 2.12 -1.87 -0.03
CA THR A 54 0.76 -2.33 0.28
C THR A 54 -0.23 -1.19 0.40
N GLY A 55 -1.50 -1.45 0.14
CA GLY A 55 -2.62 -0.55 0.44
C GLY A 55 -2.88 -0.35 1.95
N ARG A 56 -2.32 -1.21 2.83
CA ARG A 56 -2.51 -1.07 4.28
C ARG A 56 -1.84 0.19 4.83
N SER A 57 -2.42 0.75 5.91
CA SER A 57 -1.73 1.77 6.71
C SER A 57 -0.52 1.16 7.44
N ILE A 58 0.45 1.98 7.83
CA ILE A 58 1.62 1.51 8.59
C ILE A 58 1.23 0.79 9.89
N ALA A 59 0.19 1.24 10.58
CA ALA A 59 -0.31 0.59 11.80
C ALA A 59 -0.77 -0.85 11.51
N HIS A 60 -1.56 -1.05 10.46
CA HIS A 60 -2.03 -2.38 10.05
C HIS A 60 -0.91 -3.28 9.51
N VAL A 61 0.13 -2.70 8.89
CA VAL A 61 1.33 -3.48 8.51
C VAL A 61 2.06 -3.98 9.76
N VAL A 62 2.31 -3.11 10.74
CA VAL A 62 2.99 -3.48 11.98
C VAL A 62 2.22 -4.55 12.74
N GLU A 63 0.90 -4.41 12.87
CA GLU A 63 0.02 -5.40 13.46
C GLU A 63 0.14 -6.75 12.73
N GLY A 64 0.01 -6.76 11.39
CA GLY A 64 0.13 -7.97 10.59
C GLY A 64 1.50 -8.65 10.67
N LEU A 65 2.59 -7.89 10.75
CA LEU A 65 3.94 -8.43 10.94
C LEU A 65 4.06 -9.16 12.29
N VAL A 66 3.48 -8.60 13.36
CA VAL A 66 3.51 -9.18 14.71
C VAL A 66 2.62 -10.41 14.78
N GLU A 67 1.38 -10.32 14.32
CA GLU A 67 0.41 -11.42 14.33
C GLU A 67 0.90 -12.62 13.54
N SER A 68 1.51 -12.37 12.38
CA SER A 68 2.04 -13.42 11.50
C SER A 68 3.43 -13.90 11.90
N ARG A 69 4.01 -13.34 12.96
CA ARG A 69 5.33 -13.74 13.49
C ARG A 69 6.42 -13.73 12.44
N PHE A 70 6.53 -12.63 11.68
CA PHE A 70 7.61 -12.47 10.72
C PHE A 70 8.98 -12.63 11.42
N PRO A 71 9.91 -13.41 10.88
CA PRO A 71 11.21 -13.70 11.52
C PRO A 71 12.07 -12.45 11.71
N PHE A 72 11.95 -11.48 10.78
CA PHE A 72 12.61 -10.18 10.85
C PHE A 72 11.84 -9.13 10.06
N ALA A 73 11.99 -7.88 10.47
CA ALA A 73 11.31 -6.74 9.85
C ALA A 73 11.85 -6.42 8.45
N PRO A 74 11.05 -5.82 7.56
CA PRO A 74 11.52 -5.24 6.31
C PRO A 74 12.43 -4.03 6.56
N ASP A 75 13.26 -3.71 5.56
CA ASP A 75 14.15 -2.54 5.58
C ASP A 75 13.39 -1.23 5.29
N TRP A 76 12.23 -1.34 4.66
CA TRP A 76 11.34 -0.23 4.35
C TRP A 76 9.90 -0.73 4.13
N VAL A 77 8.93 0.18 4.29
CA VAL A 77 7.51 -0.05 3.97
C VAL A 77 7.01 1.13 3.15
N VAL A 78 6.33 0.84 2.05
CA VAL A 78 5.43 1.78 1.39
C VAL A 78 4.01 1.42 1.81
N ALA A 79 3.44 2.20 2.72
CA ALA A 79 2.08 2.04 3.21
C ALA A 79 1.11 2.88 2.36
N ARG A 80 -0.16 2.44 2.26
CA ARG A 80 -1.18 3.09 1.44
C ARG A 80 -0.71 3.39 0.02
N GLU A 81 0.24 2.53 -0.49
CA GLU A 81 0.85 2.63 -1.83
C GLU A 81 1.59 3.96 -2.11
N ARG A 82 1.80 4.79 -1.10
CA ARG A 82 2.40 6.13 -1.26
C ARG A 82 3.26 6.60 -0.09
N GLU A 83 3.03 6.11 1.12
CA GLU A 83 3.73 6.59 2.31
C GLU A 83 4.98 5.76 2.57
N ILE A 84 6.16 6.37 2.49
CA ILE A 84 7.42 5.70 2.77
C ILE A 84 7.72 5.75 4.26
N TRP A 85 8.03 4.60 4.84
CA TRP A 85 8.39 4.40 6.22
C TRP A 85 9.70 3.63 6.34
N LEU A 86 10.60 4.13 7.15
CA LEU A 86 11.92 3.54 7.38
C LEU A 86 12.09 3.25 8.88
N PRO A 87 12.71 2.12 9.28
CA PRO A 87 13.00 1.87 10.68
C PRO A 87 14.17 2.76 11.15
N ASP A 88 14.06 3.30 12.36
CA ASP A 88 15.18 3.94 13.04
C ASP A 88 16.12 2.89 13.67
N LEU A 89 17.17 3.37 14.35
CA LEU A 89 18.14 2.51 15.05
C LEU A 89 17.53 1.67 16.18
N HIS A 90 16.31 1.98 16.60
CA HIS A 90 15.56 1.27 17.63
C HIS A 90 14.42 0.42 17.06
N GLY A 91 14.32 0.33 15.73
CA GLY A 91 13.26 -0.41 15.04
C GLY A 91 11.91 0.30 15.00
N ARG A 92 11.83 1.59 15.33
CA ARG A 92 10.60 2.37 15.25
C ARG A 92 10.42 2.89 13.82
N TRP A 93 9.22 2.77 13.30
CA TRP A 93 8.89 3.26 11.95
C TRP A 93 8.79 4.79 11.93
N ILE A 94 9.63 5.41 11.13
CA ILE A 94 9.69 6.85 10.93
C ILE A 94 9.24 7.20 9.52
N ALA A 95 8.27 8.10 9.42
CA ALA A 95 7.77 8.59 8.14
C ALA A 95 8.87 9.35 7.37
N HIS A 96 9.07 9.04 6.10
CA HIS A 96 10.00 9.76 5.23
C HIS A 96 9.39 11.12 4.83
N GLN A 97 9.67 12.13 5.66
CA GLN A 97 9.39 13.53 5.32
C GLN A 97 10.49 14.02 4.36
N PRO A 98 10.34 14.90 3.42
CA PRO A 98 9.11 15.59 3.01
C PRO A 98 8.20 14.79 2.06
N TRP A 99 8.64 13.63 1.52
CA TRP A 99 7.87 12.84 0.54
C TRP A 99 6.43 12.58 1.02
N ASN A 100 6.25 12.03 2.23
CA ASN A 100 4.92 11.71 2.74
C ASN A 100 4.04 12.97 2.87
N HIS A 101 4.63 14.10 3.28
CA HIS A 101 3.92 15.37 3.35
C HIS A 101 3.47 15.86 1.98
N ASP A 102 4.35 15.78 0.98
CA ASP A 102 4.02 16.22 -0.38
C ASP A 102 2.94 15.32 -1.00
N CYS A 103 3.03 13.99 -0.80
CA CYS A 103 1.99 13.04 -1.23
C CYS A 103 0.64 13.34 -0.57
N GLU A 104 0.60 13.59 0.74
CA GLU A 104 -0.63 13.93 1.46
C GLU A 104 -1.26 15.22 0.91
N LYS A 105 -0.45 16.24 0.68
CA LYS A 105 -0.90 17.52 0.13
C LYS A 105 -1.49 17.37 -1.27
N GLU A 106 -0.79 16.66 -2.17
CA GLU A 106 -1.25 16.44 -3.54
C GLU A 106 -2.52 15.57 -3.55
N GLN A 107 -2.59 14.55 -2.72
CA GLN A 107 -3.78 13.74 -2.58
C GLN A 107 -4.98 14.57 -2.08
N HIS A 108 -4.78 15.39 -1.06
CA HIS A 108 -5.85 16.27 -0.56
C HIS A 108 -6.35 17.22 -1.63
N ARG A 109 -5.43 17.81 -2.43
CA ARG A 109 -5.79 18.67 -3.56
C ARG A 109 -6.61 17.90 -4.58
N PHE A 110 -6.14 16.74 -5.02
CA PHE A 110 -6.80 15.89 -6.00
C PHE A 110 -8.21 15.49 -5.54
N PHE A 111 -8.37 14.95 -4.34
CA PHE A 111 -9.69 14.56 -3.84
C PHE A 111 -10.66 15.73 -3.66
N LYS A 112 -10.15 16.93 -3.37
CA LYS A 112 -10.97 18.13 -3.35
C LYS A 112 -11.49 18.48 -4.75
N GLU A 113 -10.66 18.35 -5.78
CA GLU A 113 -11.02 18.64 -7.16
C GLU A 113 -12.02 17.62 -7.74
N VAL A 114 -11.85 16.34 -7.43
CA VAL A 114 -12.72 15.26 -7.95
C VAL A 114 -13.91 14.93 -7.05
N ARG A 115 -14.11 15.65 -5.95
CA ARG A 115 -15.16 15.36 -4.95
C ARG A 115 -16.55 15.22 -5.57
N GLY A 116 -16.93 16.14 -6.45
CA GLY A 116 -18.22 16.10 -7.13
C GLY A 116 -18.42 14.86 -7.99
N THR A 117 -17.37 14.40 -8.67
CA THR A 117 -17.39 13.18 -9.46
C THR A 117 -17.52 11.94 -8.58
N LEU A 118 -16.80 11.90 -7.46
CA LEU A 118 -16.90 10.78 -6.49
C LEU A 118 -18.30 10.72 -5.87
N ASP A 119 -18.88 11.84 -5.51
CA ASP A 119 -20.25 11.91 -4.98
C ASP A 119 -21.29 11.45 -6.03
N ALA A 120 -21.09 11.78 -7.31
CA ALA A 120 -21.94 11.30 -8.41
C ALA A 120 -21.79 9.79 -8.62
N ILE A 121 -20.56 9.27 -8.65
CA ILE A 121 -20.29 7.80 -8.74
C ILE A 121 -20.97 7.09 -7.58
N ARG A 122 -20.76 7.56 -6.35
CA ARG A 122 -21.37 6.98 -5.15
C ARG A 122 -22.89 6.92 -5.28
N HIS A 123 -23.52 8.02 -5.67
CA HIS A 123 -24.96 8.10 -5.83
C HIS A 123 -25.48 7.06 -6.83
N GLU A 124 -24.86 6.95 -8.00
CA GLU A 124 -25.24 5.96 -9.01
C GLU A 124 -25.04 4.53 -8.53
N VAL A 125 -23.93 4.24 -7.84
CA VAL A 125 -23.67 2.92 -7.28
C VAL A 125 -24.74 2.55 -6.24
N GLU A 126 -25.05 3.44 -5.31
CA GLU A 126 -26.06 3.23 -4.25
C GLU A 126 -27.49 3.08 -4.83
N GLU A 127 -27.80 3.77 -5.93
CA GLU A 127 -29.14 3.73 -6.55
C GLU A 127 -29.35 2.49 -7.43
N HIS A 128 -28.32 2.05 -8.14
CA HIS A 128 -28.48 1.01 -9.18
C HIS A 128 -27.88 -0.35 -8.79
N THR A 129 -27.17 -0.44 -7.68
CA THR A 129 -26.52 -1.68 -7.24
C THR A 129 -26.78 -1.95 -5.77
N GLY A 130 -26.35 -3.12 -5.30
CA GLY A 130 -26.30 -3.40 -3.87
C GLY A 130 -24.85 -3.45 -3.35
N ALA A 131 -23.93 -2.86 -4.08
CA ALA A 131 -22.53 -2.76 -3.64
C ALA A 131 -22.41 -1.91 -2.37
N THR A 132 -21.43 -2.26 -1.55
CA THR A 132 -21.11 -1.50 -0.33
C THR A 132 -20.02 -0.48 -0.65
N TRP A 133 -20.33 0.80 -0.48
CA TRP A 133 -19.36 1.89 -0.56
C TRP A 133 -18.54 1.97 0.72
N ILE A 134 -17.21 2.07 0.58
CA ILE A 134 -16.26 2.18 1.69
C ILE A 134 -15.48 3.48 1.52
N GLU A 135 -15.58 4.37 2.49
CA GLU A 135 -14.82 5.62 2.52
C GLU A 135 -14.24 5.80 3.92
N GLN A 136 -12.92 5.96 3.99
CA GLN A 136 -12.21 6.25 5.23
C GLN A 136 -11.38 7.54 5.05
N PRO A 137 -11.28 8.38 6.08
CA PRO A 137 -10.49 9.60 6.00
C PRO A 137 -9.03 9.31 5.62
N GLY A 138 -8.56 9.94 4.53
CA GLY A 138 -7.20 9.79 4.04
C GLY A 138 -6.93 8.54 3.19
N ASP A 139 -7.94 7.71 2.93
CA ASP A 139 -7.83 6.58 2.02
C ASP A 139 -8.65 6.80 0.74
N PRO A 140 -8.29 6.19 -0.38
CA PRO A 140 -9.13 6.16 -1.58
C PRO A 140 -10.50 5.54 -1.26
N ALA A 141 -11.54 6.04 -1.91
CA ALA A 141 -12.84 5.38 -1.86
C ALA A 141 -12.74 3.99 -2.49
N GLY A 142 -13.35 3.01 -1.81
CA GLY A 142 -13.43 1.63 -2.28
C GLY A 142 -14.89 1.20 -2.35
N LEU A 143 -15.13 0.06 -2.98
CA LEU A 143 -16.43 -0.58 -2.99
C LEU A 143 -16.31 -2.10 -3.03
N ILE A 144 -17.34 -2.76 -2.53
CA ILE A 144 -17.47 -4.23 -2.60
C ILE A 144 -18.76 -4.53 -3.37
N ALA A 145 -18.61 -5.03 -4.59
CA ALA A 145 -19.70 -5.52 -5.40
C ALA A 145 -20.13 -6.94 -4.93
N ARG A 146 -21.39 -7.29 -5.12
CA ARG A 146 -21.94 -8.60 -4.74
C ARG A 146 -21.76 -9.65 -5.82
N THR A 147 -21.68 -9.24 -7.08
CA THR A 147 -21.53 -10.11 -8.26
C THR A 147 -20.55 -9.52 -9.27
N GLU A 148 -20.09 -10.37 -10.20
CA GLU A 148 -19.22 -9.94 -11.30
C GLU A 148 -19.94 -8.99 -12.27
N GLU A 149 -21.25 -9.22 -12.53
CA GLU A 149 -22.06 -8.37 -13.39
C GLU A 149 -22.23 -6.96 -12.78
N GLU A 150 -22.45 -6.90 -11.45
CA GLU A 150 -22.52 -5.65 -10.71
C GLU A 150 -21.19 -4.90 -10.79
N MET A 151 -20.07 -5.60 -10.61
CA MET A 151 -18.73 -5.01 -10.74
C MET A 151 -18.48 -4.47 -12.15
N ALA A 152 -18.83 -5.24 -13.19
CA ALA A 152 -18.67 -4.82 -14.58
C ALA A 152 -19.50 -3.55 -14.90
N TRP A 153 -20.72 -3.46 -14.37
CA TRP A 153 -21.56 -2.29 -14.51
C TRP A 153 -20.92 -1.07 -13.82
N ILE A 154 -20.44 -1.24 -12.58
CA ILE A 154 -19.77 -0.17 -11.81
C ILE A 154 -18.54 0.34 -12.55
N ILE A 155 -17.67 -0.55 -13.04
CA ILE A 155 -16.47 -0.17 -13.80
C ILE A 155 -16.85 0.70 -15.00
N GLY A 156 -17.83 0.28 -15.79
CA GLY A 156 -18.29 1.05 -16.96
C GLY A 156 -18.83 2.44 -16.60
N ARG A 157 -19.50 2.59 -15.45
CA ARG A 157 -19.99 3.91 -14.97
C ARG A 157 -18.86 4.78 -14.47
N VAL A 158 -17.93 4.22 -13.70
CA VAL A 158 -16.73 4.94 -13.22
C VAL A 158 -15.91 5.47 -14.39
N GLU A 159 -15.64 4.62 -15.40
CA GLU A 159 -14.91 5.03 -16.62
C GLU A 159 -15.62 6.15 -17.37
N ALA A 160 -16.96 6.06 -17.52
CA ALA A 160 -17.74 7.10 -18.21
C ALA A 160 -17.68 8.44 -17.48
N LEU A 161 -17.84 8.46 -16.15
CA LEU A 161 -17.79 9.69 -15.34
C LEU A 161 -16.35 10.23 -15.22
N ALA A 162 -15.36 9.36 -15.14
CA ALA A 162 -13.96 9.76 -15.09
C ALA A 162 -13.49 10.42 -16.41
N ALA A 163 -14.03 9.99 -17.55
CA ALA A 163 -13.72 10.60 -18.85
C ALA A 163 -14.19 12.07 -18.98
N GLU A 164 -15.10 12.50 -18.12
CA GLU A 164 -15.57 13.90 -18.07
C GLU A 164 -14.67 14.79 -17.21
N VAL A 165 -13.71 14.20 -16.47
CA VAL A 165 -12.81 14.93 -15.56
C VAL A 165 -11.54 15.36 -16.32
N PRO A 166 -11.24 16.67 -16.45
CA PRO A 166 -10.11 17.17 -17.24
C PRO A 166 -8.73 16.76 -16.72
N LEU A 167 -8.65 16.18 -15.52
CA LEU A 167 -7.41 15.80 -14.83
C LEU A 167 -7.06 14.31 -14.95
N LEU A 168 -7.95 13.52 -15.51
CA LEU A 168 -7.79 12.09 -15.75
C LEU A 168 -7.73 11.81 -17.24
#